data_b8fc6bd0affee1653a856efcf501babf
#
_entry.id   b8fc6bd0affee1653a856efcf501babf
#
_cell.length_a   1.000
_cell.length_b   1.000
_cell.length_c   1.000
_cell.angle_alpha   90.00
_cell.angle_beta   90.00
_cell.angle_gamma   90.00
#
_symmetry.space_group_name_H-M   'P 1'
#
loop_
_entity.id
_entity.type
_entity.pdbx_description
1 polymer ?
#
loop_
_entity_poly.entity_id
_entity_poly.type
_entity_poly.pdbx_seq_one_letter_code
_entity_poly.pdbx_strand_id
1 'polypeptide(L)'
;MAFTVIIPARYQSQRLPGKVLMDICGKTMIQRVYEQACQSSAANVIVATDDSRVASVVKAFGGQVCMTASDHESGTDRLQEVVAREGFADDAIVVNVQGDEPLIPPAVIDQVALNLTLQQEIDRLATAPGVSTLYEDTTDLEHVMDPNVVKVVTDAQNRALYFSRAPIPWARNEFGAAPVSLPVGVVYKRHVGIYGYRVELLNRFVRWTPAPLELIEKLEQLRVLWHGEAIHIDVACESIPPGVDTQKDLDNIRARFFLE
;
A
#
# COMPACT_ATOMS: atom_id res chain seq x y z
N MET A 1 9.54 -3.14 -18.47
CA MET A 1 8.14 -2.73 -18.38
C MET A 1 8.07 -1.33 -17.80
N ALA A 2 7.24 -0.43 -18.35
CA ALA A 2 7.08 0.92 -17.79
C ALA A 2 5.91 0.93 -16.81
N PHE A 3 6.11 1.41 -15.60
CA PHE A 3 5.06 1.71 -14.63
C PHE A 3 5.31 3.07 -13.98
N THR A 4 4.30 3.64 -13.36
CA THR A 4 4.42 4.92 -12.65
C THR A 4 4.12 4.72 -11.17
N VAL A 5 4.94 5.32 -10.30
CA VAL A 5 4.63 5.42 -8.88
C VAL A 5 3.81 6.69 -8.62
N ILE A 6 2.71 6.54 -7.88
CA ILE A 6 1.93 7.67 -7.39
C ILE A 6 1.98 7.64 -5.86
N ILE A 7 2.37 8.77 -5.25
CA ILE A 7 2.51 8.92 -3.81
C ILE A 7 1.41 9.87 -3.32
N PRO A 8 0.28 9.37 -2.78
CA PRO A 8 -0.72 10.24 -2.18
C PRO A 8 -0.17 10.88 -0.90
N ALA A 9 -0.20 12.21 -0.83
CA ALA A 9 0.37 12.97 0.27
C ALA A 9 -0.62 14.05 0.74
N ARG A 10 -1.38 13.74 1.80
CA ARG A 10 -2.28 14.70 2.45
C ARG A 10 -1.54 15.45 3.55
N TYR A 11 -1.74 16.77 3.64
CA TYR A 11 -1.23 17.52 4.78
C TYR A 11 -1.99 17.19 6.08
N GLN A 12 -3.30 16.99 5.95
CA GLN A 12 -4.15 16.65 7.10
C GLN A 12 -3.97 15.18 7.48
N SER A 13 -3.38 14.96 8.64
CA SER A 13 -3.28 13.65 9.30
C SER A 13 -3.83 13.78 10.71
N GLN A 14 -4.70 12.86 11.14
CA GLN A 14 -5.35 12.93 12.45
C GLN A 14 -4.38 12.70 13.61
N ARG A 15 -3.47 11.74 13.48
CA ARG A 15 -2.53 11.33 14.55
C ARG A 15 -1.27 12.20 14.58
N LEU A 16 -0.81 12.68 13.43
CA LEU A 16 0.42 13.47 13.30
C LEU A 16 0.22 14.55 12.20
N PRO A 17 -0.39 15.71 12.53
CA PRO A 17 -0.68 16.76 11.55
C PRO A 17 0.56 17.23 10.80
N GLY A 18 0.46 17.33 9.47
CA GLY A 18 1.59 17.76 8.63
C GLY A 18 2.70 16.72 8.49
N LYS A 19 2.47 15.45 8.86
CA LYS A 19 3.51 14.41 8.92
C LYS A 19 4.36 14.28 7.66
N VAL A 20 3.77 14.44 6.47
CA VAL A 20 4.49 14.33 5.20
C VAL A 20 5.56 15.41 5.00
N LEU A 21 5.46 16.55 5.71
CA LEU A 21 6.43 17.64 5.70
C LEU A 21 7.39 17.62 6.90
N MET A 22 7.25 16.67 7.82
CA MET A 22 8.15 16.55 8.97
C MET A 22 9.55 16.18 8.53
N ASP A 23 10.52 16.84 9.18
CA ASP A 23 11.94 16.60 8.92
C ASP A 23 12.38 15.21 9.43
N ILE A 24 13.09 14.50 8.56
CA ILE A 24 13.81 13.27 8.87
C ILE A 24 15.26 13.49 8.46
N CYS A 25 16.09 13.96 9.40
CA CYS A 25 17.51 14.20 9.20
C CYS A 25 17.82 15.05 7.95
N GLY A 26 17.28 16.28 7.91
CA GLY A 26 17.54 17.28 6.87
C GLY A 26 16.71 17.15 5.58
N LYS A 27 15.82 16.17 5.49
CA LYS A 27 14.86 16.03 4.39
C LYS A 27 13.46 15.80 4.93
N THR A 28 12.45 16.29 4.21
CA THR A 28 11.07 16.01 4.60
C THR A 28 10.72 14.53 4.38
N MET A 29 9.74 14.01 5.12
CA MET A 29 9.24 12.64 4.96
C MET A 29 8.87 12.35 3.49
N ILE A 30 8.09 13.24 2.86
CA ILE A 30 7.69 13.06 1.45
C ILE A 30 8.90 13.04 0.50
N GLN A 31 9.95 13.80 0.80
CA GLN A 31 11.18 13.76 0.01
C GLN A 31 11.89 12.40 0.15
N ARG A 32 11.95 11.83 1.36
CA ARG A 32 12.50 10.49 1.61
C ARG A 32 11.75 9.41 0.83
N VAL A 33 10.41 9.42 0.91
CA VAL A 33 9.56 8.48 0.15
C VAL A 33 9.77 8.64 -1.36
N TYR A 34 9.79 9.89 -1.85
CA TYR A 34 10.01 10.17 -3.28
C TYR A 34 11.36 9.66 -3.76
N GLU A 35 12.43 9.90 -2.99
CA GLU A 35 13.78 9.43 -3.31
C GLU A 35 13.87 7.90 -3.32
N GLN A 36 13.19 7.19 -2.41
CA GLN A 36 13.10 5.73 -2.45
C GLN A 36 12.36 5.25 -3.70
N ALA A 37 11.22 5.85 -4.02
CA ALA A 37 10.48 5.51 -5.22
C ALA A 37 11.29 5.76 -6.51
N CYS A 38 12.11 6.80 -6.56
CA CYS A 38 13.01 7.08 -7.70
C CYS A 38 14.15 6.07 -7.87
N GLN A 39 14.46 5.26 -6.85
CA GLN A 39 15.44 4.17 -6.95
C GLN A 39 14.84 2.89 -7.53
N SER A 40 13.52 2.79 -7.64
CA SER A 40 12.84 1.70 -8.34
C SER A 40 12.98 1.84 -9.86
N SER A 41 12.51 0.82 -10.59
CA SER A 41 12.45 0.82 -12.06
C SER A 41 11.28 1.63 -12.62
N ALA A 42 10.61 2.45 -11.81
CA ALA A 42 9.49 3.28 -12.24
C ALA A 42 9.92 4.29 -13.30
N ALA A 43 9.13 4.40 -14.37
CA ALA A 43 9.39 5.39 -15.42
C ALA A 43 9.11 6.83 -14.95
N ASN A 44 8.16 6.99 -14.03
CA ASN A 44 7.78 8.26 -13.42
C ASN A 44 7.41 8.07 -11.95
N VAL A 45 7.66 9.11 -11.15
CA VAL A 45 7.21 9.21 -9.76
C VAL A 45 6.45 10.52 -9.59
N ILE A 46 5.19 10.46 -9.16
CA ILE A 46 4.29 11.62 -9.04
C ILE A 46 3.77 11.70 -7.61
N VAL A 47 3.94 12.85 -6.96
CA VAL A 47 3.28 13.12 -5.67
C VAL A 47 1.90 13.70 -5.95
N ALA A 48 0.86 13.09 -5.40
CA ALA A 48 -0.52 13.53 -5.52
C ALA A 48 -0.98 14.22 -4.22
N THR A 49 -1.28 15.52 -4.28
CA THR A 49 -1.63 16.30 -3.08
C THR A 49 -2.70 17.35 -3.38
N ASP A 50 -3.47 17.69 -2.36
CA ASP A 50 -4.43 18.80 -2.34
C ASP A 50 -3.90 20.05 -1.64
N ASP A 51 -2.67 19.99 -1.10
CA ASP A 51 -2.11 21.05 -0.28
C ASP A 51 -0.94 21.77 -0.98
N SER A 52 -1.06 23.09 -1.14
CA SER A 52 -0.04 23.91 -1.81
C SER A 52 1.33 23.91 -1.10
N ARG A 53 1.36 23.71 0.22
CA ARG A 53 2.61 23.62 0.99
C ARG A 53 3.37 22.34 0.62
N VAL A 54 2.66 21.20 0.52
CA VAL A 54 3.25 19.94 0.07
C VAL A 54 3.74 20.08 -1.38
N ALA A 55 2.93 20.65 -2.25
CA ALA A 55 3.31 20.88 -3.65
C ALA A 55 4.56 21.77 -3.79
N SER A 56 4.67 22.83 -2.95
CA SER A 56 5.82 23.72 -2.95
C SER A 56 7.11 23.00 -2.54
N VAL A 57 7.04 22.16 -1.50
CA VAL A 57 8.18 21.36 -1.04
C VAL A 57 8.59 20.34 -2.09
N VAL A 58 7.63 19.63 -2.73
CA VAL A 58 7.92 18.66 -3.80
C VAL A 58 8.63 19.34 -4.97
N LYS A 59 8.14 20.50 -5.41
CA LYS A 59 8.79 21.28 -6.48
C LYS A 59 10.18 21.77 -6.10
N ALA A 60 10.40 22.14 -4.83
CA ALA A 60 11.68 22.66 -4.35
C ALA A 60 12.80 21.62 -4.43
N PHE A 61 12.51 20.32 -4.23
CA PHE A 61 13.50 19.26 -4.44
C PHE A 61 13.48 18.66 -5.87
N GLY A 62 12.72 19.22 -6.81
CA GLY A 62 12.68 18.79 -8.22
C GLY A 62 11.73 17.63 -8.50
N GLY A 63 10.85 17.28 -7.57
CA GLY A 63 9.86 16.21 -7.73
C GLY A 63 8.68 16.63 -8.61
N GLN A 64 8.04 15.63 -9.26
CA GLN A 64 6.79 15.83 -9.98
C GLN A 64 5.61 15.85 -9.00
N VAL A 65 4.67 16.77 -9.20
CA VAL A 65 3.49 16.92 -8.36
C VAL A 65 2.24 17.12 -9.21
N CYS A 66 1.20 16.36 -8.91
CA CYS A 66 -0.15 16.55 -9.41
C CYS A 66 -1.04 17.11 -8.30
N MET A 67 -1.64 18.27 -8.54
CA MET A 67 -2.65 18.84 -7.62
C MET A 67 -3.97 18.12 -7.83
N THR A 68 -4.57 17.63 -6.75
CA THR A 68 -5.80 16.85 -6.75
C THR A 68 -6.85 17.51 -5.88
N ALA A 69 -8.10 17.12 -6.01
CA ALA A 69 -9.22 17.59 -5.19
C ALA A 69 -9.00 17.28 -3.70
N SER A 70 -9.57 18.10 -2.82
CA SER A 70 -9.43 17.97 -1.35
C SER A 70 -10.48 17.04 -0.72
N ASP A 71 -11.53 16.71 -1.47
CA ASP A 71 -12.70 15.96 -1.01
C ASP A 71 -12.61 14.45 -1.25
N HIS A 72 -11.46 13.95 -1.72
CA HIS A 72 -11.23 12.51 -1.83
C HIS A 72 -11.30 11.82 -0.47
N GLU A 73 -12.11 10.78 -0.37
CA GLU A 73 -12.25 9.99 0.84
C GLU A 73 -11.05 9.06 1.05
N SER A 74 -10.43 8.57 -0.05
CA SER A 74 -9.34 7.61 0.00
C SER A 74 -8.12 8.01 -0.81
N GLY A 75 -7.01 7.26 -0.59
CA GLY A 75 -5.82 7.35 -1.43
C GLY A 75 -6.08 6.84 -2.85
N THR A 76 -6.91 5.83 -3.02
CA THR A 76 -7.24 5.22 -4.31
C THR A 76 -8.03 6.17 -5.20
N ASP A 77 -8.98 6.94 -4.62
CA ASP A 77 -9.69 7.99 -5.36
C ASP A 77 -8.73 9.05 -5.89
N ARG A 78 -7.73 9.42 -5.08
CA ARG A 78 -6.69 10.38 -5.45
C ARG A 78 -5.79 9.85 -6.58
N LEU A 79 -5.46 8.57 -6.54
CA LEU A 79 -4.71 7.92 -7.63
C LEU A 79 -5.51 7.99 -8.94
N GLN A 80 -6.80 7.67 -8.89
CA GLN A 80 -7.66 7.69 -10.06
C GLN A 80 -7.74 9.10 -10.68
N GLU A 81 -7.82 10.15 -9.88
CA GLU A 81 -7.79 11.52 -10.42
C GLU A 81 -6.46 11.81 -11.13
N VAL A 82 -5.32 11.36 -10.58
CA VAL A 82 -4.02 11.54 -11.24
C VAL A 82 -4.00 10.84 -12.60
N VAL A 83 -4.39 9.56 -12.67
CA VAL A 83 -4.35 8.81 -13.93
C VAL A 83 -5.29 9.40 -14.98
N ALA A 84 -6.44 9.94 -14.57
CA ALA A 84 -7.37 10.64 -15.46
C ALA A 84 -6.79 11.97 -15.98
N ARG A 85 -6.16 12.77 -15.12
CA ARG A 85 -5.56 14.07 -15.49
C ARG A 85 -4.35 13.91 -16.41
N GLU A 86 -3.52 12.92 -16.14
CA GLU A 86 -2.30 12.64 -16.91
C GLU A 86 -2.59 11.81 -18.18
N GLY A 87 -3.83 11.35 -18.39
CA GLY A 87 -4.26 10.62 -19.59
C GLY A 87 -3.64 9.24 -19.72
N PHE A 88 -3.49 8.49 -18.62
CA PHE A 88 -2.96 7.13 -18.65
C PHE A 88 -3.89 6.18 -19.41
N ALA A 89 -3.32 5.28 -20.19
CA ALA A 89 -4.06 4.21 -20.85
C ALA A 89 -4.59 3.18 -19.83
N ASP A 90 -5.69 2.52 -20.15
CA ASP A 90 -6.36 1.56 -19.26
C ASP A 90 -5.46 0.38 -18.84
N ASP A 91 -4.55 -0.06 -19.71
CA ASP A 91 -3.59 -1.14 -19.46
C ASP A 91 -2.34 -0.69 -18.70
N ALA A 92 -2.14 0.62 -18.49
CA ALA A 92 -1.01 1.15 -17.76
C ALA A 92 -1.04 0.65 -16.30
N ILE A 93 0.17 0.47 -15.73
CA ILE A 93 0.34 0.06 -14.34
C ILE A 93 0.79 1.25 -13.51
N VAL A 94 0.11 1.45 -12.38
CA VAL A 94 0.49 2.40 -11.35
C VAL A 94 0.69 1.69 -10.02
N VAL A 95 1.71 2.13 -9.27
CA VAL A 95 1.98 1.63 -7.92
C VAL A 95 1.68 2.74 -6.92
N ASN A 96 0.84 2.43 -5.94
CA ASN A 96 0.52 3.29 -4.81
C ASN A 96 1.55 3.09 -3.71
N VAL A 97 2.44 4.06 -3.52
CA VAL A 97 3.38 4.11 -2.39
C VAL A 97 2.88 5.13 -1.39
N GLN A 98 2.70 4.72 -0.12
CA GLN A 98 2.19 5.63 0.91
C GLN A 98 3.20 6.73 1.25
N GLY A 99 2.70 7.97 1.40
CA GLY A 99 3.55 9.14 1.69
C GLY A 99 4.19 9.16 3.08
N ASP A 100 3.99 8.12 3.87
CA ASP A 100 4.51 7.93 5.23
C ASP A 100 5.42 6.69 5.38
N GLU A 101 5.90 6.13 4.27
CA GLU A 101 6.81 4.99 4.21
C GLU A 101 8.23 5.42 3.73
N PRO A 102 8.99 6.22 4.51
CA PRO A 102 10.25 6.81 4.06
C PRO A 102 11.39 5.78 3.86
N LEU A 103 11.20 4.54 4.27
CA LEU A 103 12.15 3.42 4.13
C LEU A 103 11.60 2.29 3.26
N ILE A 104 10.57 2.55 2.42
CA ILE A 104 10.04 1.52 1.52
C ILE A 104 11.16 1.02 0.58
N PRO A 105 11.44 -0.30 0.51
CA PRO A 105 12.48 -0.80 -0.37
C PRO A 105 12.08 -0.65 -1.84
N PRO A 106 12.96 -0.13 -2.71
CA PRO A 106 12.67 0.00 -4.15
C PRO A 106 12.32 -1.33 -4.83
N ALA A 107 12.96 -2.43 -4.42
CA ALA A 107 12.67 -3.77 -4.95
C ALA A 107 11.23 -4.24 -4.69
N VAL A 108 10.64 -3.82 -3.57
CA VAL A 108 9.24 -4.11 -3.23
C VAL A 108 8.28 -3.35 -4.15
N ILE A 109 8.63 -2.11 -4.52
CA ILE A 109 7.86 -1.32 -5.49
C ILE A 109 7.89 -1.99 -6.87
N ASP A 110 9.08 -2.45 -7.30
CA ASP A 110 9.25 -3.18 -8.56
C ASP A 110 8.48 -4.50 -8.55
N GLN A 111 8.52 -5.24 -7.45
CA GLN A 111 7.81 -6.52 -7.30
C GLN A 111 6.31 -6.38 -7.53
N VAL A 112 5.67 -5.38 -6.91
CA VAL A 112 4.22 -5.17 -7.02
C VAL A 112 3.83 -4.88 -8.49
N ALA A 113 4.63 -4.09 -9.22
CA ALA A 113 4.40 -3.82 -10.64
C ALA A 113 4.62 -5.06 -11.50
N LEU A 114 5.71 -5.81 -11.23
CA LEU A 114 6.06 -7.04 -11.96
C LEU A 114 4.99 -8.11 -11.82
N ASN A 115 4.45 -8.29 -10.62
CA ASN A 115 3.40 -9.27 -10.34
C ASN A 115 2.19 -9.10 -11.27
N LEU A 116 1.76 -7.85 -11.55
CA LEU A 116 0.65 -7.59 -12.49
C LEU A 116 0.98 -7.99 -13.93
N THR A 117 2.24 -7.89 -14.32
CA THR A 117 2.67 -8.27 -15.67
C THR A 117 2.71 -9.78 -15.83
N LEU A 118 3.31 -10.47 -14.87
CA LEU A 118 3.43 -11.94 -14.88
C LEU A 118 2.05 -12.60 -14.87
N GLN A 119 1.10 -12.08 -14.09
CA GLN A 119 -0.27 -12.61 -14.07
C GLN A 119 -0.97 -12.47 -15.42
N GLN A 120 -0.74 -11.39 -16.16
CA GLN A 120 -1.29 -11.23 -17.51
C GLN A 120 -0.72 -12.26 -18.52
N GLU A 121 0.55 -12.61 -18.37
CA GLU A 121 1.18 -13.61 -19.24
C GLU A 121 0.70 -15.04 -18.91
N ILE A 122 0.44 -15.32 -17.64
CA ILE A 122 -0.04 -16.62 -17.15
C ILE A 122 -1.53 -16.79 -17.47
N ASP A 123 -2.36 -15.81 -17.15
CA ASP A 123 -3.80 -15.79 -17.39
C ASP A 123 -4.10 -15.14 -18.75
N ARG A 124 -3.76 -15.81 -19.85
CA ARG A 124 -4.14 -15.39 -21.23
C ARG A 124 -5.67 -15.32 -21.45
N LEU A 125 -6.45 -15.71 -20.48
CA LEU A 125 -7.91 -15.61 -20.43
C LEU A 125 -8.30 -14.39 -19.61
N ALA A 126 -9.40 -13.76 -19.92
CA ALA A 126 -9.95 -12.47 -19.45
C ALA A 126 -10.13 -12.27 -17.91
N THR A 127 -9.37 -12.93 -17.06
CA THR A 127 -9.49 -12.94 -15.59
C THR A 127 -8.20 -12.58 -14.84
N ALA A 128 -7.20 -12.02 -15.55
CA ALA A 128 -5.97 -11.57 -14.87
C ALA A 128 -6.30 -10.52 -13.81
N PRO A 129 -5.77 -10.64 -12.57
CA PRO A 129 -5.98 -9.66 -11.53
C PRO A 129 -5.59 -8.24 -11.96
N GLY A 130 -6.47 -7.28 -11.76
CA GLY A 130 -6.19 -5.86 -11.99
C GLY A 130 -5.50 -5.18 -10.83
N VAL A 131 -5.28 -5.91 -9.72
CA VAL A 131 -4.63 -5.45 -8.48
C VAL A 131 -3.61 -6.47 -8.02
N SER A 132 -2.46 -5.99 -7.56
CA SER A 132 -1.47 -6.78 -6.82
C SER A 132 -1.12 -6.10 -5.49
N THR A 133 -0.80 -6.90 -4.49
CA THR A 133 -0.29 -6.46 -3.18
C THR A 133 0.68 -7.50 -2.63
N LEU A 134 1.17 -7.30 -1.41
CA LEU A 134 2.15 -8.18 -0.79
C LEU A 134 1.75 -8.57 0.63
N TYR A 135 2.39 -9.63 1.13
CA TYR A 135 2.36 -10.01 2.54
C TYR A 135 3.77 -10.35 3.04
N GLU A 136 3.93 -10.31 4.34
CA GLU A 136 5.06 -10.90 5.04
C GLU A 136 4.59 -12.04 5.91
N ASP A 137 5.41 -13.08 5.99
CA ASP A 137 5.20 -14.17 6.93
C ASP A 137 5.43 -13.70 8.38
N THR A 138 4.55 -14.13 9.29
CA THR A 138 4.69 -13.86 10.71
C THR A 138 4.42 -15.10 11.56
N THR A 139 5.28 -15.32 12.53
CA THR A 139 5.13 -16.32 13.60
C THR A 139 4.99 -15.65 14.97
N ASP A 140 4.75 -14.35 15.00
CA ASP A 140 4.56 -13.57 16.22
C ASP A 140 3.08 -13.53 16.60
N LEU A 141 2.74 -14.05 17.78
CA LEU A 141 1.39 -14.04 18.31
C LEU A 141 0.86 -12.62 18.52
N GLU A 142 1.69 -11.68 18.97
CA GLU A 142 1.27 -10.28 19.14
C GLU A 142 0.82 -9.69 17.81
N HIS A 143 1.57 -9.90 16.74
CA HIS A 143 1.18 -9.45 15.40
C HIS A 143 -0.12 -10.10 14.92
N VAL A 144 -0.31 -11.39 15.18
CA VAL A 144 -1.54 -12.10 14.76
C VAL A 144 -2.76 -11.58 15.51
N MET A 145 -2.62 -11.26 16.80
CA MET A 145 -3.71 -10.81 17.66
C MET A 145 -3.95 -9.29 17.60
N ASP A 146 -2.99 -8.49 17.11
CA ASP A 146 -3.14 -7.04 17.00
C ASP A 146 -4.12 -6.68 15.86
N PRO A 147 -5.23 -5.98 16.14
CA PRO A 147 -6.19 -5.53 15.12
C PRO A 147 -5.62 -4.45 14.19
N ASN A 148 -4.50 -3.81 14.53
CA ASN A 148 -3.81 -2.87 13.64
C ASN A 148 -2.96 -3.58 12.58
N VAL A 149 -2.56 -4.82 12.84
CA VAL A 149 -1.91 -5.69 11.87
C VAL A 149 -2.98 -6.42 11.07
N VAL A 150 -3.10 -6.14 9.78
CA VAL A 150 -4.06 -6.81 8.91
C VAL A 150 -3.52 -8.19 8.52
N LYS A 151 -4.34 -9.22 8.68
CA LYS A 151 -4.04 -10.60 8.24
C LYS A 151 -4.70 -10.85 6.90
N VAL A 152 -4.11 -11.75 6.12
CA VAL A 152 -4.65 -12.19 4.84
C VAL A 152 -4.59 -13.70 4.69
N VAL A 153 -5.60 -14.28 4.08
CA VAL A 153 -5.61 -15.70 3.66
C VAL A 153 -5.67 -15.76 2.13
N THR A 154 -5.00 -16.76 1.56
CA THR A 154 -4.81 -16.87 0.11
C THR A 154 -5.25 -18.25 -0.39
N ASP A 155 -5.58 -18.33 -1.68
CA ASP A 155 -5.73 -19.61 -2.38
C ASP A 155 -4.38 -20.16 -2.86
N ALA A 156 -4.43 -21.31 -3.54
CA ALA A 156 -3.26 -21.99 -4.10
C ALA A 156 -2.66 -21.26 -5.33
N GLN A 157 -3.34 -20.27 -5.89
CA GLN A 157 -2.91 -19.45 -7.02
C GLN A 157 -2.41 -18.07 -6.59
N ASN A 158 -2.09 -17.88 -5.29
CA ASN A 158 -1.70 -16.60 -4.73
C ASN A 158 -2.73 -15.48 -4.97
N ARG A 159 -4.03 -15.82 -4.86
CA ARG A 159 -5.10 -14.82 -4.85
C ARG A 159 -5.58 -14.63 -3.42
N ALA A 160 -5.79 -13.39 -3.01
CA ALA A 160 -6.34 -13.09 -1.69
C ALA A 160 -7.80 -13.58 -1.59
N LEU A 161 -8.09 -14.40 -0.60
CA LEU A 161 -9.44 -14.84 -0.27
C LEU A 161 -10.16 -13.86 0.65
N TYR A 162 -9.46 -13.33 1.64
CA TYR A 162 -9.99 -12.33 2.57
C TYR A 162 -8.88 -11.63 3.34
N PHE A 163 -9.13 -10.37 3.69
CA PHE A 163 -8.31 -9.56 4.59
C PHE A 163 -9.10 -9.27 5.85
N SER A 164 -8.48 -9.36 7.02
CA SER A 164 -9.15 -9.06 8.29
C SER A 164 -8.22 -8.51 9.35
N ARG A 165 -8.78 -7.67 10.21
CA ARG A 165 -8.13 -7.26 11.47
C ARG A 165 -8.17 -8.36 12.51
N ALA A 166 -9.14 -9.29 12.41
CA ALA A 166 -9.21 -10.48 13.24
C ALA A 166 -8.06 -11.46 12.91
N PRO A 167 -7.66 -12.33 13.83
CA PRO A 167 -6.71 -13.41 13.56
C PRO A 167 -7.34 -14.44 12.62
N ILE A 168 -6.90 -14.44 11.37
CA ILE A 168 -7.29 -15.40 10.34
C ILE A 168 -6.06 -16.09 9.73
N PRO A 169 -6.11 -17.44 9.48
CA PRO A 169 -7.20 -18.35 9.85
C PRO A 169 -7.29 -18.57 11.38
N TRP A 170 -8.49 -18.86 11.89
CA TRP A 170 -8.66 -19.21 13.30
C TRP A 170 -8.19 -20.64 13.55
N ALA A 171 -7.16 -20.78 14.36
CA ALA A 171 -6.65 -22.11 14.77
C ALA A 171 -7.58 -22.74 15.81
N ARG A 172 -8.54 -23.56 15.33
CA ARG A 172 -9.65 -24.06 16.13
C ARG A 172 -9.24 -24.77 17.41
N ASN A 173 -8.18 -25.57 17.38
CA ASN A 173 -7.76 -26.41 18.50
C ASN A 173 -6.85 -25.65 19.47
N GLU A 174 -6.08 -24.66 18.99
CA GLU A 174 -5.04 -23.96 19.74
C GLU A 174 -5.52 -22.62 20.28
N PHE A 175 -6.40 -21.94 19.53
CA PHE A 175 -6.92 -20.64 19.93
C PHE A 175 -8.13 -20.82 20.84
N GLY A 176 -7.92 -20.67 22.15
CA GLY A 176 -8.95 -20.53 23.15
C GLY A 176 -9.33 -19.06 23.39
N ALA A 177 -9.90 -18.76 24.56
CA ALA A 177 -10.28 -17.39 24.93
C ALA A 177 -9.07 -16.44 25.06
N ALA A 178 -7.89 -16.97 25.38
CA ALA A 178 -6.64 -16.23 25.50
C ALA A 178 -5.49 -17.11 24.97
N PRO A 179 -5.22 -17.08 23.65
CA PRO A 179 -4.14 -17.86 23.07
C PRO A 179 -2.79 -17.38 23.61
N VAL A 180 -1.93 -18.33 23.98
CA VAL A 180 -0.59 -18.07 24.55
C VAL A 180 0.54 -18.37 23.56
N SER A 181 0.22 -19.04 22.45
CA SER A 181 1.16 -19.37 21.38
C SER A 181 0.43 -19.60 20.06
N LEU A 182 1.13 -19.45 18.97
CA LEU A 182 0.64 -19.91 17.65
C LEU A 182 0.79 -21.44 17.53
N PRO A 183 -0.02 -22.07 16.66
CA PRO A 183 0.15 -23.49 16.35
C PRO A 183 1.54 -23.79 15.78
N VAL A 184 2.13 -24.90 16.18
CA VAL A 184 3.46 -25.32 15.69
C VAL A 184 3.43 -25.54 14.19
N GLY A 185 4.37 -24.91 13.47
CA GLY A 185 4.51 -25.03 12.01
C GLY A 185 3.48 -24.25 11.18
N VAL A 186 2.62 -23.44 11.82
CA VAL A 186 1.70 -22.54 11.12
C VAL A 186 2.30 -21.15 11.02
N VAL A 187 2.32 -20.63 9.79
CA VAL A 187 2.77 -19.28 9.48
C VAL A 187 1.57 -18.46 9.07
N TYR A 188 1.39 -17.31 9.70
CA TYR A 188 0.37 -16.34 9.35
C TYR A 188 0.92 -15.33 8.35
N LYS A 189 0.04 -14.72 7.57
CA LYS A 189 0.40 -13.71 6.58
C LYS A 189 -0.04 -12.34 7.04
N ARG A 190 0.93 -11.45 7.29
CA ARG A 190 0.71 -10.02 7.57
C ARG A 190 0.61 -9.28 6.24
N HIS A 191 -0.52 -8.69 5.94
CA HIS A 191 -0.68 -7.88 4.74
C HIS A 191 0.19 -6.61 4.79
N VAL A 192 0.77 -6.25 3.65
CA VAL A 192 1.56 -5.04 3.44
C VAL A 192 0.79 -4.07 2.54
N GLY A 193 0.62 -2.84 2.99
CA GLY A 193 -0.26 -1.83 2.37
C GLY A 193 0.24 -1.19 1.07
N ILE A 194 1.14 -1.85 0.33
CA ILE A 194 1.55 -1.42 -1.00
C ILE A 194 0.71 -2.09 -2.08
N TYR A 195 0.32 -1.33 -3.11
CA TYR A 195 -0.57 -1.83 -4.16
C TYR A 195 -0.10 -1.41 -5.55
N GLY A 196 -0.14 -2.37 -6.48
CA GLY A 196 -0.12 -2.11 -7.91
C GLY A 196 -1.53 -2.21 -8.49
N TYR A 197 -1.87 -1.33 -9.42
CA TYR A 197 -3.16 -1.30 -10.09
C TYR A 197 -2.97 -1.18 -11.59
N ARG A 198 -3.86 -1.85 -12.36
CA ARG A 198 -4.16 -1.43 -13.72
C ARG A 198 -5.10 -0.25 -13.68
N VAL A 199 -4.87 0.74 -14.54
CA VAL A 199 -5.69 1.95 -14.61
C VAL A 199 -7.16 1.63 -14.86
N GLU A 200 -7.47 0.64 -15.69
CA GLU A 200 -8.82 0.15 -15.91
C GLU A 200 -9.54 -0.21 -14.60
N LEU A 201 -8.85 -0.90 -13.69
CA LEU A 201 -9.46 -1.24 -12.40
C LEU A 201 -9.69 0.00 -11.53
N LEU A 202 -8.73 0.94 -11.47
CA LEU A 202 -8.92 2.20 -10.74
C LEU A 202 -10.14 2.97 -11.27
N ASN A 203 -10.32 3.02 -12.60
CA ASN A 203 -11.46 3.66 -13.23
C ASN A 203 -12.80 3.00 -12.90
N ARG A 204 -12.79 1.68 -12.63
CA ARG A 204 -13.98 0.94 -12.16
C ARG A 204 -14.19 1.11 -10.66
N PHE A 205 -13.10 1.04 -9.87
CA PHE A 205 -13.13 1.08 -8.41
C PHE A 205 -13.83 2.31 -7.85
N VAL A 206 -13.52 3.50 -8.36
CA VAL A 206 -14.13 4.77 -7.88
C VAL A 206 -15.62 4.90 -8.20
N ARG A 207 -16.16 4.03 -9.08
CA ARG A 207 -17.59 3.98 -9.41
C ARG A 207 -18.37 3.00 -8.51
N TRP A 208 -17.66 2.15 -7.78
CA TRP A 208 -18.26 1.18 -6.88
C TRP A 208 -18.65 1.84 -5.55
N THR A 209 -19.81 1.48 -5.05
CA THR A 209 -20.18 1.85 -3.69
C THR A 209 -19.32 1.10 -2.67
N PRO A 210 -18.95 1.73 -1.55
CA PRO A 210 -18.23 1.06 -0.49
C PRO A 210 -18.92 -0.24 -0.03
N ALA A 211 -18.15 -1.31 0.09
CA ALA A 211 -18.67 -2.60 0.50
C ALA A 211 -18.98 -2.65 2.00
N PRO A 212 -20.03 -3.36 2.46
CA PRO A 212 -20.31 -3.50 3.88
C PRO A 212 -19.11 -4.01 4.69
N LEU A 213 -18.36 -4.98 4.16
CA LEU A 213 -17.16 -5.53 4.82
C LEU A 213 -16.04 -4.49 4.92
N GLU A 214 -15.85 -3.68 3.87
CA GLU A 214 -14.90 -2.56 3.88
C GLU A 214 -15.22 -1.56 4.99
N LEU A 215 -16.50 -1.20 5.15
CA LEU A 215 -16.94 -0.24 6.15
C LEU A 215 -16.78 -0.77 7.59
N ILE A 216 -16.93 -2.08 7.81
CA ILE A 216 -16.77 -2.73 9.12
C ILE A 216 -15.29 -2.86 9.47
N GLU A 217 -14.49 -3.44 8.58
CA GLU A 217 -13.06 -3.71 8.80
C GLU A 217 -12.19 -2.45 8.61
N LYS A 218 -12.72 -1.40 7.94
CA LYS A 218 -11.95 -0.23 7.49
C LYS A 218 -10.77 -0.65 6.62
N LEU A 219 -11.04 -1.54 5.66
CA LEU A 219 -10.09 -2.12 4.71
C LEU A 219 -10.63 -1.94 3.29
N GLU A 220 -10.10 -0.95 2.58
CA GLU A 220 -10.59 -0.52 1.26
C GLU A 220 -10.50 -1.63 0.19
N GLN A 221 -9.47 -2.48 0.27
CA GLN A 221 -9.27 -3.59 -0.67
C GLN A 221 -10.39 -4.64 -0.63
N LEU A 222 -11.19 -4.68 0.43
CA LEU A 222 -12.36 -5.56 0.50
C LEU A 222 -13.45 -5.17 -0.53
N ARG A 223 -13.46 -3.91 -1.01
CA ARG A 223 -14.35 -3.48 -2.09
C ARG A 223 -14.02 -4.22 -3.39
N VAL A 224 -12.75 -4.44 -3.69
CA VAL A 224 -12.30 -5.20 -4.86
C VAL A 224 -12.85 -6.63 -4.82
N LEU A 225 -12.64 -7.33 -3.70
CA LEU A 225 -13.14 -8.69 -3.52
C LEU A 225 -14.67 -8.76 -3.54
N TRP A 226 -15.35 -7.78 -2.95
CA TRP A 226 -16.82 -7.70 -2.93
C TRP A 226 -17.43 -7.61 -4.33
N HIS A 227 -16.75 -6.94 -5.24
CA HIS A 227 -17.18 -6.81 -6.65
C HIS A 227 -16.71 -7.97 -7.53
N GLY A 228 -16.16 -9.05 -6.93
CA GLY A 228 -15.78 -10.26 -7.65
C GLY A 228 -14.46 -10.18 -8.41
N GLU A 229 -13.67 -9.12 -8.16
CA GLU A 229 -12.34 -8.97 -8.74
C GLU A 229 -11.29 -9.70 -7.90
N ALA A 230 -10.30 -10.26 -8.56
CA ALA A 230 -9.19 -10.93 -7.90
C ALA A 230 -8.09 -9.92 -7.50
N ILE A 231 -7.48 -10.14 -6.33
CA ILE A 231 -6.27 -9.46 -5.90
C ILE A 231 -5.14 -10.49 -5.88
N HIS A 232 -4.12 -10.32 -6.72
CA HIS A 232 -2.91 -11.11 -6.62
C HIS A 232 -2.11 -10.69 -5.39
N ILE A 233 -1.58 -11.65 -4.65
CA ILE A 233 -0.80 -11.37 -3.45
C ILE A 233 0.39 -12.32 -3.34
N ASP A 234 1.57 -11.79 -3.14
CA ASP A 234 2.79 -12.58 -3.03
C ASP A 234 3.59 -12.20 -1.76
N VAL A 235 4.55 -13.05 -1.39
CA VAL A 235 5.46 -12.73 -0.30
C VAL A 235 6.37 -11.56 -0.69
N ALA A 236 6.56 -10.60 0.19
CA ALA A 236 7.47 -9.48 -0.05
C ALA A 236 8.91 -9.98 -0.23
N CYS A 237 9.60 -9.52 -1.28
CA CYS A 237 10.98 -9.91 -1.57
C CYS A 237 12.00 -9.36 -0.57
N GLU A 238 11.64 -8.29 0.14
CA GLU A 238 12.43 -7.68 1.22
C GLU A 238 11.52 -7.30 2.38
N SER A 239 12.08 -7.27 3.60
CA SER A 239 11.36 -6.80 4.79
C SER A 239 11.03 -5.33 4.68
N ILE A 240 9.78 -4.98 5.01
CA ILE A 240 9.27 -3.62 4.89
C ILE A 240 9.20 -2.99 6.27
N PRO A 241 10.03 -1.95 6.53
CA PRO A 241 9.95 -1.20 7.77
C PRO A 241 8.57 -0.57 7.98
N PRO A 242 8.09 -0.45 9.22
CA PRO A 242 6.79 0.18 9.48
C PRO A 242 6.76 1.63 9.03
N GLY A 243 5.62 2.07 8.50
CA GLY A 243 5.37 3.46 8.19
C GLY A 243 5.34 4.36 9.44
N VAL A 244 5.36 5.67 9.25
CA VAL A 244 5.35 6.68 10.32
C VAL A 244 3.93 7.16 10.56
N ASP A 245 3.33 6.76 11.66
CA ASP A 245 1.98 7.15 12.04
C ASP A 245 1.91 7.98 13.32
N THR A 246 2.90 7.83 14.19
CA THR A 246 2.99 8.47 15.50
C THR A 246 4.32 9.22 15.67
N GLN A 247 4.39 10.08 16.69
CA GLN A 247 5.65 10.73 17.05
C GLN A 247 6.75 9.71 17.39
N LYS A 248 6.39 8.60 18.05
CA LYS A 248 7.34 7.53 18.38
C LYS A 248 7.92 6.88 17.11
N ASP A 249 7.09 6.66 16.09
CA ASP A 249 7.57 6.10 14.82
C ASP A 249 8.54 7.06 14.14
N LEU A 250 8.22 8.37 14.14
CA LEU A 250 9.10 9.40 13.59
C LEU A 250 10.46 9.44 14.31
N ASP A 251 10.46 9.33 15.63
CA ASP A 251 11.70 9.34 16.42
C ASP A 251 12.52 8.07 16.18
N ASN A 252 11.86 6.92 16.04
CA ASN A 252 12.51 5.65 15.67
C ASN A 252 13.14 5.73 14.27
N ILE A 253 12.46 6.31 13.29
CA ILE A 253 12.99 6.47 11.94
C ILE A 253 14.18 7.42 11.93
N ARG A 254 14.10 8.55 12.63
CA ARG A 254 15.23 9.50 12.78
C ARG A 254 16.47 8.81 13.35
N ALA A 255 16.29 7.98 14.39
CA ALA A 255 17.39 7.24 14.98
C ALA A 255 18.08 6.29 13.98
N ARG A 256 17.34 5.67 13.06
CA ARG A 256 17.94 4.83 12.00
C ARG A 256 18.78 5.64 11.02
N PHE A 257 18.31 6.80 10.56
CA PHE A 257 19.07 7.67 9.66
C PHE A 257 20.30 8.33 10.29
N PHE A 258 20.41 8.33 11.62
CA PHE A 258 21.63 8.78 12.31
C PHE A 258 22.72 7.72 12.38
N LEU A 259 22.37 6.45 12.13
CA LEU A 259 23.32 5.33 12.23
C LEU A 259 23.89 4.93 10.85
N GLU A 260 23.32 5.43 9.76
CA GLU A 260 23.82 5.30 8.38
C GLU A 260 24.73 6.48 7.99
#